data_04a88c5fe123d3b07d624ea6743f4ae1
#
_entry.id   04a88c5fe123d3b07d624ea6743f4ae1
#
_cell.length_a   1.000
_cell.length_b   1.000
_cell.length_c   1.000
_cell.angle_alpha   90.00
_cell.angle_beta   90.00
_cell.angle_gamma   90.00
#
_symmetry.space_group_name_H-M   'P 1'
#
loop_
_entity.id
_entity.type
_entity.pdbx_description
1 polymer ?
#
loop_
_entity_poly.entity_id
_entity_poly.type
_entity_poly.pdbx_seq_one_letter_code
_entity_poly.pdbx_strand_id
1 'polypeptide(L)'
;MKLTVAKILVFAAACLPAAALAYRFYRFYHGDFNALTANPGDYITDQTGTWTLAFITISLCVTPLRRLTGWNQAVKFRRMLGLFAFFYVTLHLLTWIVFVHDFEVRFMIEDVYKRPFITVGMAAFLILLSLALTSNRFAVRKLGRKWQTLHRLVYAAGILGVIHFWWLVKADITLPRRWAVAVGLLLGFRLWWRFRSKRPVLAGA
;
A
#
# COMPACT_ATOMS: atom_id res chain seq x y z
N MET A 1 11.14 6.03 25.42
CA MET A 1 11.89 5.47 24.30
C MET A 1 12.08 6.54 23.24
N LYS A 2 13.30 6.84 22.83
CA LYS A 2 13.57 7.93 21.89
C LYS A 2 12.92 7.60 20.52
N LEU A 3 12.32 8.58 19.84
CA LEU A 3 11.64 8.44 18.54
C LEU A 3 12.50 7.72 17.47
N THR A 4 13.82 7.88 17.54
CA THR A 4 14.79 7.21 16.66
C THR A 4 14.73 5.69 16.80
N VAL A 5 14.73 5.16 18.03
CA VAL A 5 14.62 3.71 18.29
C VAL A 5 13.30 3.16 17.75
N ALA A 6 12.19 3.86 18.01
CA ALA A 6 10.89 3.45 17.47
C ALA A 6 10.87 3.40 15.93
N LYS A 7 11.53 4.35 15.25
CA LYS A 7 11.66 4.32 13.78
C LYS A 7 12.49 3.14 13.29
N ILE A 8 13.58 2.80 13.96
CA ILE A 8 14.42 1.64 13.62
C ILE A 8 13.61 0.36 13.77
N LEU A 9 12.88 0.21 14.88
CA LEU A 9 12.05 -0.97 15.13
C LEU A 9 10.93 -1.11 14.07
N VAL A 10 10.23 -0.02 13.72
CA VAL A 10 9.20 -0.05 12.69
C VAL A 10 9.80 -0.33 11.31
N PHE A 11 11.00 0.20 11.01
CA PHE A 11 11.71 -0.09 9.77
C PHE A 11 12.09 -1.57 9.70
N ALA A 12 12.70 -2.13 10.75
CA ALA A 12 13.06 -3.54 10.82
C ALA A 12 11.82 -4.44 10.67
N ALA A 13 10.74 -4.13 11.40
CA ALA A 13 9.48 -4.86 11.29
C ALA A 13 8.88 -4.79 9.87
N ALA A 14 9.01 -3.65 9.20
CA ALA A 14 8.53 -3.48 7.82
C ALA A 14 9.36 -4.25 6.78
N CYS A 15 10.61 -4.59 7.09
CA CYS A 15 11.45 -5.43 6.25
C CYS A 15 11.17 -6.94 6.43
N LEU A 16 10.59 -7.36 7.56
CA LEU A 16 10.37 -8.78 7.88
C LEU A 16 9.59 -9.56 6.81
N PRO A 17 8.50 -9.03 6.22
CA PRO A 17 7.77 -9.77 5.19
C PRO A 17 8.62 -10.07 3.96
N ALA A 18 9.41 -9.10 3.50
CA ALA A 18 10.30 -9.29 2.35
C ALA A 18 11.43 -10.26 2.69
N ALA A 19 12.01 -10.17 3.89
CA ALA A 19 13.04 -11.11 4.37
C ALA A 19 12.49 -12.54 4.50
N ALA A 20 11.28 -12.70 5.04
CA ALA A 20 10.62 -13.99 5.13
C ALA A 20 10.33 -14.59 3.74
N LEU A 21 9.89 -13.76 2.79
CA LEU A 21 9.63 -14.18 1.41
C LEU A 21 10.94 -14.60 0.72
N ALA A 22 12.00 -13.80 0.86
CA ALA A 22 13.34 -14.14 0.34
C ALA A 22 13.88 -15.42 0.95
N TYR A 23 13.71 -15.66 2.25
CA TYR A 23 14.12 -16.88 2.92
C TYR A 23 13.34 -18.10 2.41
N ARG A 24 12.02 -17.97 2.20
CA ARG A 24 11.21 -19.06 1.60
C ARG A 24 11.64 -19.37 0.17
N PHE A 25 11.94 -18.35 -0.62
CA PHE A 25 12.45 -18.51 -1.98
C PHE A 25 13.83 -19.20 -1.98
N TYR A 26 14.73 -18.80 -1.06
CA TYR A 26 16.02 -19.45 -0.87
C TYR A 26 15.87 -20.95 -0.53
N ARG A 27 14.98 -21.31 0.40
CA ARG A 27 14.71 -22.71 0.74
C ARG A 27 14.18 -23.49 -0.46
N PHE A 28 13.27 -22.94 -1.21
CA PHE A 28 12.70 -23.53 -2.42
C PHE A 28 13.81 -23.83 -3.44
N TYR A 29 14.70 -22.87 -3.68
CA TYR A 29 15.82 -23.02 -4.61
C TYR A 29 16.82 -24.10 -4.18
N HIS A 30 16.95 -24.33 -2.87
CA HIS A 30 17.80 -25.39 -2.30
C HIS A 30 17.08 -26.74 -2.08
N GLY A 31 15.96 -26.97 -2.78
CA GLY A 31 15.28 -28.27 -2.84
C GLY A 31 14.14 -28.47 -1.83
N ASP A 32 13.80 -27.48 -1.01
CA ASP A 32 12.62 -27.55 -0.16
C ASP A 32 11.38 -27.01 -0.91
N PHE A 33 10.81 -27.85 -1.76
CA PHE A 33 9.64 -27.48 -2.56
C PHE A 33 8.37 -27.18 -1.74
N ASN A 34 8.36 -27.51 -0.44
CA ASN A 34 7.26 -27.16 0.46
C ASN A 34 7.38 -25.73 1.03
N ALA A 35 8.53 -25.06 0.85
CA ALA A 35 8.74 -23.71 1.34
C ALA A 35 7.84 -22.66 0.64
N LEU A 36 7.46 -22.91 -0.62
CA LEU A 36 6.49 -22.18 -1.41
C LEU A 36 5.34 -23.12 -1.84
N THR A 37 4.27 -22.57 -2.39
CA THR A 37 3.15 -23.36 -2.92
C THR A 37 3.51 -24.03 -4.24
N ALA A 38 2.59 -24.84 -4.79
CA ALA A 38 2.74 -25.50 -6.08
C ALA A 38 3.00 -24.51 -7.25
N ASN A 39 2.55 -23.27 -7.13
CA ASN A 39 2.90 -22.17 -8.03
C ASN A 39 3.67 -21.08 -7.26
N PRO A 40 5.00 -21.13 -7.23
CA PRO A 40 5.84 -20.18 -6.50
C PRO A 40 5.67 -18.73 -6.97
N GLY A 41 5.53 -18.52 -8.28
CA GLY A 41 5.36 -17.18 -8.89
C GLY A 41 4.10 -16.49 -8.41
N ASP A 42 2.96 -17.18 -8.45
CA ASP A 42 1.68 -16.65 -7.97
C ASP A 42 1.76 -16.36 -6.48
N TYR A 43 2.32 -17.26 -5.67
CA TYR A 43 2.46 -17.05 -4.23
C TYR A 43 3.27 -15.78 -3.91
N ILE A 44 4.41 -15.58 -4.56
CA ILE A 44 5.27 -14.42 -4.33
C ILE A 44 4.56 -13.14 -4.76
N THR A 45 3.87 -13.17 -5.91
CA THR A 45 3.11 -12.04 -6.43
C THR A 45 1.95 -11.68 -5.49
N ASP A 46 1.19 -12.64 -5.01
CA ASP A 46 0.10 -12.42 -4.05
C ASP A 46 0.59 -11.85 -2.72
N GLN A 47 1.70 -12.37 -2.19
CA GLN A 47 2.27 -11.88 -0.94
C GLN A 47 2.74 -10.42 -1.06
N THR A 48 3.45 -10.08 -2.14
CA THR A 48 3.93 -8.71 -2.37
C THR A 48 2.77 -7.72 -2.57
N GLY A 49 1.71 -8.12 -3.27
CA GLY A 49 0.48 -7.34 -3.43
C GLY A 49 -0.26 -7.14 -2.09
N THR A 50 -0.39 -8.19 -1.30
CA THR A 50 -1.02 -8.15 0.04
C THR A 50 -0.28 -7.20 0.97
N TRP A 51 1.06 -7.25 1.01
CA TRP A 51 1.85 -6.34 1.85
C TRP A 51 1.81 -4.90 1.35
N THR A 52 1.69 -4.66 0.04
CA THR A 52 1.42 -3.33 -0.50
C THR A 52 0.17 -2.73 0.11
N LEU A 53 -0.94 -3.46 0.05
CA LEU A 53 -2.23 -3.02 0.56
C LEU A 53 -2.22 -2.88 2.09
N ALA A 54 -1.49 -3.75 2.79
CA ALA A 54 -1.26 -3.66 4.23
C ALA A 54 -0.56 -2.34 4.60
N PHE A 55 0.55 -1.98 3.95
CA PHE A 55 1.27 -0.73 4.25
C PHE A 55 0.49 0.52 3.87
N ILE A 56 -0.30 0.50 2.78
CA ILE A 56 -1.25 1.58 2.48
C ILE A 56 -2.22 1.73 3.65
N THR A 57 -2.87 0.65 4.08
CA THR A 57 -3.88 0.63 5.14
C THR A 57 -3.28 1.10 6.48
N ILE A 58 -2.10 0.59 6.88
CA ILE A 58 -1.39 1.02 8.09
C ILE A 58 -1.06 2.52 8.03
N SER A 59 -0.60 3.03 6.88
CA SER A 59 -0.37 4.46 6.68
C SER A 59 -1.65 5.28 6.83
N LEU A 60 -2.78 4.74 6.38
CA LEU A 60 -4.10 5.34 6.57
C LEU A 60 -4.57 5.29 8.03
N CYS A 61 -4.23 4.27 8.81
CA CYS A 61 -4.57 4.17 10.24
C CYS A 61 -3.93 5.26 11.10
N VAL A 62 -2.80 5.83 10.69
CA VAL A 62 -2.07 6.84 11.48
C VAL A 62 -2.94 8.06 11.83
N THR A 63 -3.86 8.49 10.97
CA THR A 63 -4.72 9.65 11.23
C THR A 63 -5.82 9.34 12.26
N PRO A 64 -6.62 8.28 12.14
CA PRO A 64 -7.54 7.86 13.19
C PRO A 64 -6.82 7.62 14.52
N LEU A 65 -5.72 6.88 14.52
CA LEU A 65 -4.93 6.60 15.71
C LEU A 65 -4.56 7.89 16.44
N ARG A 66 -3.96 8.86 15.74
CA ARG A 66 -3.62 10.16 16.34
C ARG A 66 -4.82 10.88 16.94
N ARG A 67 -5.96 10.84 16.27
CA ARG A 67 -7.15 11.56 16.70
C ARG A 67 -7.85 10.92 17.90
N LEU A 68 -7.82 9.60 17.98
CA LEU A 68 -8.45 8.84 19.06
C LEU A 68 -7.58 8.76 20.31
N THR A 69 -6.27 8.64 20.16
CA THR A 69 -5.33 8.45 21.29
C THR A 69 -4.58 9.70 21.68
N GLY A 70 -4.62 10.79 20.88
CA GLY A 70 -3.79 11.97 21.09
C GLY A 70 -2.30 11.77 20.73
N TRP A 71 -1.89 10.59 20.25
CA TRP A 71 -0.49 10.29 19.94
C TRP A 71 0.01 11.03 18.70
N ASN A 72 0.40 12.28 18.88
CA ASN A 72 0.84 13.14 17.78
C ASN A 72 2.11 12.67 17.07
N GLN A 73 2.96 11.90 17.74
CA GLN A 73 4.21 11.38 17.14
C GLN A 73 3.96 10.34 16.05
N ALA A 74 2.79 9.67 16.01
CA ALA A 74 2.41 8.70 15.00
C ALA A 74 2.53 9.25 13.56
N VAL A 75 2.30 10.56 13.36
CA VAL A 75 2.41 11.21 12.03
C VAL A 75 3.83 11.10 11.45
N LYS A 76 4.85 11.01 12.29
CA LYS A 76 6.26 10.91 11.87
C LYS A 76 6.61 9.57 11.20
N PHE A 77 5.73 8.56 11.31
CA PHE A 77 5.89 7.26 10.65
C PHE A 77 5.21 7.20 9.26
N ARG A 78 4.26 8.11 8.95
CA ARG A 78 3.47 8.05 7.70
C ARG A 78 4.32 8.01 6.45
N ARG A 79 5.37 8.83 6.38
CA ARG A 79 6.27 8.86 5.22
C ARG A 79 6.97 7.52 5.04
N MET A 80 7.49 6.94 6.11
CA MET A 80 8.18 5.65 6.06
C MET A 80 7.23 4.53 5.64
N LEU A 81 6.04 4.46 6.24
CA LEU A 81 5.02 3.47 5.88
C LEU A 81 4.56 3.60 4.42
N GLY A 82 4.40 4.84 3.93
CA GLY A 82 4.09 5.09 2.52
C GLY A 82 5.21 4.67 1.56
N LEU A 83 6.47 4.85 1.94
CA LEU A 83 7.61 4.37 1.16
C LEU A 83 7.71 2.84 1.17
N PHE A 84 7.35 2.17 2.26
CA PHE A 84 7.24 0.71 2.28
C PHE A 84 6.09 0.21 1.40
N ALA A 85 4.95 0.91 1.36
CA ALA A 85 3.89 0.59 0.38
C ALA A 85 4.43 0.66 -1.06
N PHE A 86 5.22 1.69 -1.37
CA PHE A 86 5.87 1.81 -2.69
C PHE A 86 6.91 0.71 -2.93
N PHE A 87 7.71 0.37 -1.94
CA PHE A 87 8.67 -0.74 -2.04
C PHE A 87 7.98 -2.06 -2.38
N TYR A 88 6.91 -2.41 -1.66
CA TYR A 88 6.20 -3.66 -1.90
C TYR A 88 5.42 -3.66 -3.23
N VAL A 89 4.85 -2.55 -3.68
CA VAL A 89 4.20 -2.50 -4.99
C VAL A 89 5.23 -2.60 -6.13
N THR A 90 6.45 -2.11 -5.92
CA THR A 90 7.54 -2.29 -6.89
C THR A 90 7.95 -3.77 -6.97
N LEU A 91 8.08 -4.45 -5.83
CA LEU A 91 8.31 -5.90 -5.81
C LEU A 91 7.16 -6.65 -6.51
N HIS A 92 5.91 -6.29 -6.23
CA HIS A 92 4.73 -6.88 -6.85
C HIS A 92 4.73 -6.73 -8.38
N LEU A 93 5.07 -5.53 -8.88
CA LEU A 93 5.22 -5.31 -10.32
C LEU A 93 6.36 -6.14 -10.90
N LEU A 94 7.51 -6.20 -10.20
CA LEU A 94 8.66 -6.99 -10.66
C LEU A 94 8.34 -8.49 -10.72
N THR A 95 7.62 -9.03 -9.72
CA THR A 95 7.21 -10.44 -9.72
C THR A 95 6.25 -10.75 -10.86
N TRP A 96 5.33 -9.82 -11.20
CA TRP A 96 4.45 -9.95 -12.36
C TRP A 96 5.24 -9.93 -13.68
N ILE A 97 6.25 -9.06 -13.82
CA ILE A 97 7.12 -9.02 -14.99
C ILE A 97 7.91 -10.32 -15.14
N VAL A 98 8.47 -10.84 -14.04
CA VAL A 98 9.37 -12.00 -14.06
C VAL A 98 8.60 -13.31 -14.18
N PHE A 99 7.60 -13.54 -13.31
CA PHE A 99 6.96 -14.86 -13.19
C PHE A 99 5.72 -15.03 -14.05
N VAL A 100 5.08 -13.95 -14.52
CA VAL A 100 3.88 -14.05 -15.35
C VAL A 100 4.18 -13.79 -16.82
N HIS A 101 5.16 -12.94 -17.10
CA HIS A 101 5.44 -12.50 -18.48
C HIS A 101 6.84 -12.81 -18.99
N ASP A 102 7.75 -13.38 -18.17
CA ASP A 102 9.14 -13.70 -18.58
C ASP A 102 9.82 -12.55 -19.36
N PHE A 103 9.56 -11.29 -18.95
CA PHE A 103 10.04 -10.06 -19.61
C PHE A 103 9.47 -9.80 -21.02
N GLU A 104 8.44 -10.51 -21.46
CA GLU A 104 7.81 -10.32 -22.77
C GLU A 104 6.95 -9.05 -22.82
N VAL A 105 7.56 -7.93 -23.20
CA VAL A 105 6.95 -6.59 -23.19
C VAL A 105 5.63 -6.53 -23.98
N ARG A 106 5.56 -7.25 -25.10
CA ARG A 106 4.35 -7.31 -25.92
C ARG A 106 3.15 -7.83 -25.13
N PHE A 107 3.32 -8.94 -24.42
CA PHE A 107 2.25 -9.52 -23.59
C PHE A 107 1.92 -8.65 -22.38
N MET A 108 2.91 -7.98 -21.78
CA MET A 108 2.66 -7.01 -20.71
C MET A 108 1.74 -5.88 -21.16
N ILE A 109 2.04 -5.28 -22.33
CA ILE A 109 1.21 -4.20 -22.90
C ILE A 109 -0.20 -4.75 -23.22
N GLU A 110 -0.29 -5.93 -23.82
CA GLU A 110 -1.55 -6.57 -24.14
C GLU A 110 -2.42 -6.79 -22.89
N ASP A 111 -1.83 -7.29 -21.80
CA ASP A 111 -2.51 -7.53 -20.53
C ASP A 111 -3.01 -6.24 -19.88
N VAL A 112 -2.25 -5.15 -19.96
CA VAL A 112 -2.65 -3.86 -19.37
C VAL A 112 -3.94 -3.33 -20.00
N TYR A 113 -4.16 -3.49 -21.31
CA TYR A 113 -5.39 -2.97 -21.93
C TYR A 113 -6.51 -4.00 -22.02
N LYS A 114 -6.22 -5.32 -22.07
CA LYS A 114 -7.24 -6.37 -22.15
C LYS A 114 -7.81 -6.76 -20.79
N ARG A 115 -7.07 -6.60 -19.70
CA ARG A 115 -7.47 -7.00 -18.36
C ARG A 115 -7.71 -5.79 -17.46
N PRO A 116 -8.97 -5.35 -17.26
CA PRO A 116 -9.29 -4.14 -16.50
C PRO A 116 -8.69 -4.10 -15.10
N PHE A 117 -8.55 -5.25 -14.42
CA PHE A 117 -7.93 -5.29 -13.10
C PHE A 117 -6.44 -4.92 -13.15
N ILE A 118 -5.70 -5.29 -14.19
CA ILE A 118 -4.29 -4.91 -14.37
C ILE A 118 -4.18 -3.41 -14.64
N THR A 119 -5.06 -2.85 -15.47
CA THR A 119 -5.12 -1.39 -15.73
C THR A 119 -5.31 -0.61 -14.44
N VAL A 120 -6.23 -1.05 -13.57
CA VAL A 120 -6.48 -0.43 -12.27
C VAL A 120 -5.27 -0.57 -11.34
N GLY A 121 -4.61 -1.74 -11.32
CA GLY A 121 -3.37 -1.97 -10.57
C GLY A 121 -2.23 -1.06 -11.04
N MET A 122 -2.07 -0.90 -12.36
CA MET A 122 -1.08 0.00 -12.96
C MET A 122 -1.35 1.47 -12.60
N ALA A 123 -2.62 1.90 -12.60
CA ALA A 123 -2.99 3.25 -12.15
C ALA A 123 -2.63 3.47 -10.67
N ALA A 124 -2.89 2.49 -9.80
CA ALA A 124 -2.49 2.54 -8.39
C ALA A 124 -0.97 2.62 -8.24
N PHE A 125 -0.21 1.84 -9.02
CA PHE A 125 1.26 1.88 -9.03
C PHE A 125 1.78 3.26 -9.44
N LEU A 126 1.27 3.86 -10.52
CA LEU A 126 1.69 5.19 -10.99
C LEU A 126 1.40 6.29 -9.95
N ILE A 127 0.29 6.19 -9.24
CA ILE A 127 0.00 7.06 -8.10
C ILE A 127 1.07 6.87 -7.02
N LEU A 128 1.32 5.64 -6.54
CA LEU A 128 2.31 5.39 -5.50
C LEU A 128 3.72 5.81 -5.91
N LEU A 129 4.11 5.61 -7.17
CA LEU A 129 5.35 6.09 -7.76
C LEU A 129 5.47 7.62 -7.65
N SER A 130 4.42 8.34 -8.05
CA SER A 130 4.40 9.82 -7.97
C SER A 130 4.53 10.32 -6.53
N LEU A 131 3.88 9.62 -5.57
CA LEU A 131 3.98 9.93 -4.14
C LEU A 131 5.38 9.63 -3.59
N ALA A 132 6.00 8.54 -4.00
CA ALA A 132 7.35 8.16 -3.57
C ALA A 132 8.40 9.15 -4.09
N LEU A 133 8.37 9.48 -5.39
CA LEU A 133 9.28 10.45 -6.03
C LEU A 133 9.18 11.84 -5.38
N THR A 134 7.98 12.23 -4.92
CA THR A 134 7.75 13.52 -4.25
C THR A 134 7.89 13.47 -2.73
N SER A 135 8.27 12.32 -2.16
CA SER A 135 8.47 12.13 -0.72
C SER A 135 9.86 12.58 -0.24
N ASN A 136 10.37 13.69 -0.73
CA ASN A 136 11.65 14.26 -0.31
C ASN A 136 11.54 15.76 0.04
N ARG A 137 12.56 16.32 0.72
CA ARG A 137 12.54 17.71 1.18
C ARG A 137 12.52 18.72 0.03
N PHE A 138 13.14 18.39 -1.10
CA PHE A 138 13.15 19.24 -2.28
C PHE A 138 11.75 19.36 -2.88
N ALA A 139 11.07 18.26 -3.11
CA ALA A 139 9.71 18.23 -3.64
C ALA A 139 8.71 18.95 -2.72
N VAL A 140 8.82 18.76 -1.40
CA VAL A 140 7.97 19.46 -0.41
C VAL A 140 8.14 20.98 -0.54
N ARG A 141 9.38 21.48 -0.65
CA ARG A 141 9.66 22.91 -0.84
C ARG A 141 9.17 23.43 -2.18
N LYS A 142 9.44 22.69 -3.27
CA LYS A 142 9.09 23.10 -4.65
C LYS A 142 7.58 23.10 -4.89
N LEU A 143 6.86 22.12 -4.39
CA LEU A 143 5.41 21.96 -4.60
C LEU A 143 4.56 22.74 -3.58
N GLY A 144 5.09 23.09 -2.42
CA GLY A 144 4.38 23.84 -1.38
C GLY A 144 3.00 23.22 -1.05
N ARG A 145 1.94 24.02 -1.18
CA ARG A 145 0.55 23.56 -0.91
C ARG A 145 0.09 22.43 -1.85
N LYS A 146 0.57 22.39 -3.10
CA LYS A 146 0.24 21.36 -4.09
C LYS A 146 0.74 19.98 -3.65
N TRP A 147 1.82 19.93 -2.86
CA TRP A 147 2.33 18.69 -2.29
C TRP A 147 1.26 17.94 -1.46
N GLN A 148 0.54 18.66 -0.61
CA GLN A 148 -0.52 18.05 0.20
C GLN A 148 -1.69 17.52 -0.66
N THR A 149 -2.04 18.24 -1.73
CA THR A 149 -3.08 17.81 -2.68
C THR A 149 -2.66 16.54 -3.40
N LEU A 150 -1.43 16.50 -3.93
CA LEU A 150 -0.86 15.31 -4.55
C LEU A 150 -0.87 14.11 -3.58
N HIS A 151 -0.39 14.30 -2.34
CA HIS A 151 -0.30 13.21 -1.36
C HIS A 151 -1.67 12.72 -0.83
N ARG A 152 -2.77 13.40 -1.14
CA ARG A 152 -4.14 12.87 -0.93
C ARG A 152 -4.48 11.75 -1.91
N LEU A 153 -3.78 11.62 -3.03
CA LEU A 153 -3.98 10.51 -3.97
C LEU A 153 -3.70 9.13 -3.35
N VAL A 154 -3.04 9.07 -2.18
CA VAL A 154 -2.93 7.81 -1.40
C VAL A 154 -4.30 7.20 -1.10
N TYR A 155 -5.36 8.01 -0.99
CA TYR A 155 -6.72 7.50 -0.81
C TYR A 155 -7.23 6.80 -2.06
N ALA A 156 -6.97 7.41 -3.23
CA ALA A 156 -7.29 6.79 -4.52
C ALA A 156 -6.47 5.50 -4.72
N ALA A 157 -5.17 5.51 -4.41
CA ALA A 157 -4.33 4.30 -4.48
C ALA A 157 -4.88 3.16 -3.62
N GLY A 158 -5.35 3.45 -2.40
CA GLY A 158 -5.98 2.46 -1.52
C GLY A 158 -7.28 1.88 -2.11
N ILE A 159 -8.14 2.74 -2.68
CA ILE A 159 -9.39 2.29 -3.34
C ILE A 159 -9.07 1.45 -4.57
N LEU A 160 -8.17 1.92 -5.44
CA LEU A 160 -7.78 1.20 -6.66
C LEU A 160 -7.12 -0.14 -6.33
N GLY A 161 -6.28 -0.21 -5.28
CA GLY A 161 -5.67 -1.46 -4.81
C GLY A 161 -6.71 -2.48 -4.35
N VAL A 162 -7.76 -2.03 -3.65
CA VAL A 162 -8.89 -2.90 -3.25
C VAL A 162 -9.67 -3.37 -4.48
N ILE A 163 -9.98 -2.50 -5.44
CA ILE A 163 -10.70 -2.84 -6.67
C ILE A 163 -9.87 -3.82 -7.51
N HIS A 164 -8.57 -3.57 -7.67
CA HIS A 164 -7.64 -4.46 -8.35
C HIS A 164 -7.68 -5.86 -7.75
N PHE A 165 -7.57 -5.97 -6.44
CA PHE A 165 -7.61 -7.26 -5.74
C PHE A 165 -8.98 -7.94 -5.85
N TRP A 166 -10.06 -7.18 -5.73
CA TRP A 166 -11.42 -7.71 -5.85
C TRP A 166 -11.71 -8.30 -7.23
N TRP A 167 -11.26 -7.64 -8.28
CA TRP A 167 -11.47 -8.11 -9.67
C TRP A 167 -10.54 -9.25 -10.06
N LEU A 168 -9.38 -9.37 -9.41
CA LEU A 168 -8.45 -10.48 -9.62
C LEU A 168 -9.03 -11.80 -9.10
N VAL A 169 -9.67 -11.77 -7.93
CA VAL A 169 -10.14 -12.98 -7.25
C VAL A 169 -11.49 -13.41 -7.79
N LYS A 170 -11.58 -14.66 -8.30
CA LYS A 170 -12.80 -15.18 -8.93
C LYS A 170 -13.66 -16.01 -7.99
N ALA A 171 -13.08 -16.70 -7.02
CA ALA A 171 -13.77 -17.69 -6.18
C ALA A 171 -13.96 -17.23 -4.73
N ASP A 172 -12.88 -16.95 -3.99
CA ASP A 172 -12.96 -16.56 -2.57
C ASP A 172 -12.70 -15.07 -2.38
N ILE A 173 -13.75 -14.29 -2.28
CA ILE A 173 -13.70 -12.84 -2.03
C ILE A 173 -13.50 -12.47 -0.56
N THR A 174 -13.25 -13.44 0.33
CA THR A 174 -13.13 -13.19 1.78
C THR A 174 -12.01 -12.21 2.09
N LEU A 175 -10.84 -12.39 1.49
CA LEU A 175 -9.69 -11.52 1.74
C LEU A 175 -9.86 -10.13 1.11
N PRO A 176 -10.23 -9.97 -0.18
CA PRO A 176 -10.57 -8.66 -0.75
C PRO A 176 -11.63 -7.91 0.04
N ARG A 177 -12.67 -8.59 0.51
CA ARG A 177 -13.73 -7.99 1.35
C ARG A 177 -13.19 -7.44 2.66
N ARG A 178 -12.28 -8.16 3.35
CA ARG A 178 -11.64 -7.66 4.58
C ARG A 178 -10.88 -6.36 4.32
N TRP A 179 -10.13 -6.27 3.22
CA TRP A 179 -9.42 -5.05 2.85
C TRP A 179 -10.37 -3.92 2.45
N ALA A 180 -11.46 -4.22 1.72
CA ALA A 180 -12.48 -3.25 1.37
C ALA A 180 -13.12 -2.63 2.63
N VAL A 181 -13.48 -3.45 3.62
CA VAL A 181 -14.01 -2.99 4.90
C VAL A 181 -12.97 -2.14 5.65
N ALA A 182 -11.73 -2.60 5.75
CA ALA A 182 -10.67 -1.86 6.46
C ALA A 182 -10.43 -0.47 5.84
N VAL A 183 -10.22 -0.40 4.53
CA VAL A 183 -10.00 0.87 3.81
C VAL A 183 -11.26 1.74 3.87
N GLY A 184 -12.45 1.15 3.69
CA GLY A 184 -13.73 1.86 3.75
C GLY A 184 -13.97 2.51 5.13
N LEU A 185 -13.72 1.81 6.23
CA LEU A 185 -13.84 2.35 7.58
C LEU A 185 -12.85 3.49 7.83
N LEU A 186 -11.60 3.37 7.37
CA LEU A 186 -10.58 4.40 7.53
C LEU A 186 -10.90 5.67 6.73
N LEU A 187 -11.42 5.53 5.53
CA LEU A 187 -11.85 6.67 4.71
C LEU A 187 -13.15 7.28 5.26
N GLY A 188 -14.11 6.45 5.66
CA GLY A 188 -15.36 6.87 6.29
C GLY A 188 -15.12 7.68 7.57
N PHE A 189 -14.21 7.20 8.45
CA PHE A 189 -13.80 7.95 9.64
C PHE A 189 -13.26 9.35 9.30
N ARG A 190 -12.46 9.47 8.22
CA ARG A 190 -11.91 10.77 7.81
C ARG A 190 -13.00 11.72 7.31
N LEU A 191 -13.93 11.21 6.51
CA LEU A 191 -15.07 11.99 6.02
C LEU A 191 -15.94 12.45 7.19
N TRP A 192 -16.34 11.53 8.07
CA TRP A 192 -17.13 11.85 9.26
C TRP A 192 -16.47 12.93 10.12
N TRP A 193 -15.16 12.79 10.39
CA TRP A 193 -14.43 13.79 11.17
C TRP A 193 -14.37 15.16 10.50
N ARG A 194 -14.21 15.19 9.17
CA ARG A 194 -14.20 16.44 8.40
C ARG A 194 -15.51 17.19 8.50
N PHE A 195 -16.64 16.46 8.46
CA PHE A 195 -17.97 17.07 8.59
C PHE A 195 -18.25 17.52 10.02
N ARG A 196 -17.86 16.71 11.02
CA ARG A 196 -18.03 17.07 12.44
C ARG A 196 -17.26 18.33 12.81
N SER A 197 -16.01 18.47 12.33
CA SER A 197 -15.16 19.65 12.65
C SER A 197 -15.57 20.94 11.93
N LYS A 198 -16.48 20.87 10.96
CA LYS A 198 -17.02 22.04 10.25
C LYS A 198 -18.34 22.55 10.82
N ARG A 199 -18.96 21.86 11.78
CA ARG A 199 -20.16 22.38 12.43
C ARG A 199 -19.77 23.64 13.22
N PRO A 200 -20.32 24.82 12.92
CA PRO A 200 -20.14 26.00 13.76
C PRO A 200 -20.68 25.66 15.16
N VAL A 201 -19.91 26.01 16.18
CA VAL A 201 -20.46 26.13 17.53
C VAL A 201 -21.52 27.20 17.39
N LEU A 202 -22.79 26.80 17.35
CA LEU A 202 -23.88 27.75 17.53
C LEU A 202 -23.61 28.34 18.91
N ALA A 203 -23.12 29.59 18.92
CA ALA A 203 -23.02 30.37 20.12
C ALA A 203 -24.43 30.39 20.73
N GLY A 204 -24.53 29.74 21.89
CA GLY A 204 -25.76 29.80 22.67
C GLY A 204 -26.08 31.25 22.96
N ALA A 205 -27.26 31.65 22.55
CA ALA A 205 -27.91 32.88 22.99
C ALA A 205 -28.24 32.73 24.47
#